data_b0b88f5a58cee9d14672ff811b734f7c
#
_entry.id   b0b88f5a58cee9d14672ff811b734f7c
#
_cell.length_a   1.000
_cell.length_b   1.000
_cell.length_c   1.000
_cell.angle_alpha   90.00
_cell.angle_beta   90.00
_cell.angle_gamma   90.00
#
_symmetry.space_group_name_H-M   'P 1'
#
loop_
_entity.id
_entity.type
_entity.pdbx_description
1 polymer ?
#
loop_
_entity_poly.entity_id
_entity_poly.type
_entity_poly.pdbx_seq_one_letter_code
_entity_poly.pdbx_strand_id
1 'polypeptide(L)' 'MYSMRYVHGHVQVYDERGRFLFSADSEREAREELEEYA' A
#
# COMPACT_ATOMS: atom_id res chain seq x y z
N MET A 1 11.35 -1.34 3.18
CA MET A 1 10.48 -0.16 3.16
C MET A 1 9.46 -0.29 2.05
N TYR A 2 8.21 0.07 2.34
CA TYR A 2 7.12 -0.06 1.38
C TYR A 2 6.90 1.26 0.68
N SER A 3 6.32 1.20 -0.50
CA SER A 3 5.99 2.40 -1.24
C SER A 3 4.51 2.38 -1.59
N MET A 4 3.94 3.55 -1.78
CA MET A 4 2.54 3.70 -2.09
C MET A 4 2.38 4.53 -3.35
N ARG A 5 1.30 4.25 -4.07
CA ARG A 5 1.03 4.91 -5.31
C ARG A 5 -0.46 5.23 -5.41
N TYR A 6 -0.79 6.45 -5.80
CA TYR A 6 -2.18 6.86 -5.93
C TYR A 6 -2.62 6.65 -7.37
N VAL A 7 -3.62 5.81 -7.55
CA VAL A 7 -4.13 5.48 -8.88
C VAL A 7 -5.64 5.49 -8.85
N HIS A 8 -6.25 6.43 -9.54
CA HIS A 8 -7.71 6.50 -9.71
C HIS A 8 -8.47 6.34 -8.40
N GLY A 9 -8.09 7.12 -7.39
CA GLY A 9 -8.80 7.11 -6.12
C GLY A 9 -8.46 5.95 -5.22
N HIS A 10 -7.47 5.16 -5.59
CA HIS A 10 -7.01 4.04 -4.77
C HIS A 10 -5.55 4.22 -4.41
N VAL A 11 -5.14 3.58 -3.34
CA VAL A 11 -3.74 3.54 -2.94
C VAL A 11 -3.24 2.14 -3.19
N GLN A 12 -2.22 2.01 -4.02
CA GLN A 12 -1.58 0.72 -4.27
C GLN A 12 -0.30 0.65 -3.49
N VAL A 13 -0.07 -0.47 -2.80
CA VAL A 13 1.08 -0.64 -1.94
C VAL A 13 2.01 -1.69 -2.52
N TYR A 14 3.30 -1.36 -2.54
CA TYR A 14 4.34 -2.21 -3.10
C TYR A 14 5.41 -2.46 -2.06
N ASP A 15 6.06 -3.61 -2.14
CA ASP A 15 7.17 -3.90 -1.25
C ASP A 15 8.44 -3.23 -1.76
N GLU A 16 9.54 -3.44 -1.05
CA GLU A 16 10.79 -2.78 -1.39
C GLU A 16 11.41 -3.30 -2.68
N ARG A 17 10.88 -4.39 -3.21
CA ARG A 17 11.33 -4.91 -4.50
C ARG A 17 10.45 -4.45 -5.64
N GLY A 18 9.44 -3.63 -5.34
CA GLY A 18 8.54 -3.13 -6.35
C GLY A 18 7.40 -4.05 -6.70
N ARG A 19 7.17 -5.08 -5.90
CA ARG A 19 6.07 -6.01 -6.17
C ARG A 19 4.80 -5.52 -5.52
N PHE A 20 3.69 -5.67 -6.24
CA PHE A 20 2.39 -5.26 -5.73
C PHE A 20 1.98 -6.15 -4.56
N LEU A 21 1.53 -5.52 -3.47
CA LEU A 21 1.05 -6.25 -2.31
C LEU A 21 -0.46 -6.22 -2.21
N PHE A 22 -1.02 -5.02 -2.15
CA PHE A 22 -2.47 -4.86 -2.05
C PHE A 22 -2.86 -3.43 -2.37
N SER A 23 -4.16 -3.20 -2.49
CA SER A 23 -4.66 -1.84 -2.68
C SER A 23 -5.63 -1.51 -1.56
N ALA A 24 -5.78 -0.22 -1.28
CA ALA A 24 -6.67 0.28 -0.24
C ALA A 24 -7.38 1.52 -0.75
N ASP A 25 -8.43 1.92 -0.06
CA ASP A 25 -9.20 3.08 -0.46
C ASP A 25 -8.55 4.38 -0.03
N SER A 26 -7.69 4.34 0.96
CA SER A 26 -7.04 5.54 1.46
C SER A 26 -5.67 5.19 2.01
N GLU A 27 -4.85 6.24 2.20
CA GLU A 27 -3.53 6.03 2.77
C GLU A 27 -3.62 5.50 4.20
N ARG A 28 -4.62 5.97 4.94
CA ARG A 28 -4.80 5.48 6.30
C ARG A 28 -5.03 3.97 6.32
N GLU A 29 -5.93 3.50 5.46
CA GLU A 29 -6.20 2.08 5.40
C GLU A 29 -4.99 1.30 4.97
N ALA A 30 -4.23 1.85 4.03
CA ALA A 30 -3.02 1.20 3.58
C ALA A 30 -2.02 1.04 4.72
N ARG A 31 -1.88 2.05 5.56
CA ARG A 31 -0.97 1.97 6.68
C ARG A 31 -1.42 0.96 7.71
N GLU A 32 -2.72 0.89 7.95
CA GLU A 32 -3.24 -0.08 8.91
C GLU A 32 -3.00 -1.50 8.43
N GLU A 33 -3.18 -1.73 7.13
CA GLU A 33 -2.90 -3.04 6.57
C GLU A 33 -1.42 -3.38 6.66
N LEU A 34 -0.57 -2.39 6.42
CA LEU A 34 0.87 -2.63 6.44
C LEU A 34 1.36 -3.07 7.81
N GLU A 35 0.68 -2.63 8.87
CA GLU A 35 1.08 -3.06 10.22
C GLU A 35 0.98 -4.56 10.38
N GLU A 36 0.06 -5.19 9.65
CA GLU A 36 -0.08 -6.62 9.73
C GLU A 36 0.97 -7.36 8.91
N TYR A 37 1.62 -6.65 8.00
CA TYR A 37 2.68 -7.23 7.20
C TYR A 37 4.03 -7.22 7.92
N ALA A 38 4.14 -6.38 8.91
CA ALA A 38 5.39 -6.25 9.65
C ALA A 38 5.57 -7.39 10.70
#